data_3af69998ecea222defb06af281667a68
#
_entry.id   3af69998ecea222defb06af281667a68
#
_cell.length_a   1.000
_cell.length_b   1.000
_cell.length_c   1.000
_cell.angle_alpha   90.00
_cell.angle_beta   90.00
_cell.angle_gamma   90.00
#
_symmetry.space_group_name_H-M   'P 1'
#
loop_
_entity.id
_entity.type
_entity.pdbx_description
1 polymer ?
#
loop_
_entity_poly.entity_id
_entity_poly.type
_entity_poly.pdbx_seq_one_letter_code
_entity_poly.pdbx_strand_id
1 'polypeptide(L)'
;MSNKDLVSIIMPSYNCGRYIEASIRSVQAQTYKEWELIVVDDCNTDGSYEMVQAMQRDDQRIRVLRQERRQGAATARNWALREARGRWIAFLDSDDKWEPEKLERQIAFMEEHGYAFSYTAYQEMDEHLQPTGKLVTGPRRITTVGMYAFCWPGCLTVMYAASKVGLVQIKPIHKNNDYALWLKVIQKADCYLLDECLARYTRGRSGSITTHGYGALIKWHYFLFRHAEERSAPVSFLLMFGNLIFGVLKKLMYIKKL
;
A
#
# COMPACT_ATOMS: atom_id res chain seq x y z
N MET A 1 12.29 -10.44 21.27
CA MET A 1 11.39 -9.57 22.03
C MET A 1 10.40 -8.97 21.03
N SER A 2 9.10 -9.24 21.17
CA SER A 2 8.06 -8.59 20.36
C SER A 2 8.05 -7.12 20.76
N ASN A 3 8.44 -6.22 19.85
CA ASN A 3 8.40 -4.78 20.09
C ASN A 3 6.93 -4.36 20.00
N LYS A 4 6.25 -4.28 21.15
CA LYS A 4 4.77 -4.14 21.25
C LYS A 4 4.22 -2.89 20.56
N ASP A 5 5.08 -1.92 20.26
CA ASP A 5 4.65 -0.62 19.73
C ASP A 5 5.23 -0.31 18.34
N LEU A 6 6.17 -1.12 17.84
CA LEU A 6 6.86 -0.89 16.57
C LEU A 6 5.93 -1.02 15.37
N VAL A 7 6.02 -0.07 14.43
CA VAL A 7 5.43 -0.12 13.09
C VAL A 7 6.50 -0.49 12.08
N SER A 8 6.34 -1.57 11.34
CA SER A 8 7.17 -1.84 10.15
C SER A 8 6.51 -1.26 8.91
N ILE A 9 7.19 -0.32 8.27
CA ILE A 9 6.74 0.35 7.06
C ILE A 9 7.39 -0.31 5.86
N ILE A 10 6.58 -0.82 4.94
CA ILE A 10 6.99 -1.60 3.76
C ILE A 10 7.03 -0.69 2.54
N MET A 11 8.21 -0.49 1.96
CA MET A 11 8.41 0.40 0.82
C MET A 11 9.17 -0.30 -0.32
N PRO A 12 8.50 -0.78 -1.38
CA PRO A 12 9.18 -1.19 -2.60
C PRO A 12 9.65 0.05 -3.36
N SER A 13 10.83 -0.01 -3.98
CA SER A 13 11.38 1.10 -4.77
C SER A 13 11.88 0.63 -6.13
N TYR A 14 11.40 1.29 -7.20
CA TYR A 14 11.92 1.12 -8.54
C TYR A 14 11.91 2.45 -9.32
N ASN A 15 13.10 3.01 -9.55
CA ASN A 15 13.33 4.24 -10.31
C ASN A 15 12.39 5.39 -9.91
N CYS A 16 12.44 5.77 -8.64
CA CYS A 16 11.62 6.82 -8.03
C CYS A 16 12.45 8.00 -7.50
N GLY A 17 13.67 8.23 -8.02
CA GLY A 17 14.67 9.14 -7.46
C GLY A 17 14.16 10.53 -7.09
N ARG A 18 13.31 11.14 -7.93
CA ARG A 18 12.76 12.48 -7.61
C ARG A 18 11.68 12.49 -6.51
N TYR A 19 11.13 11.33 -6.14
CA TYR A 19 10.04 11.23 -5.18
C TYR A 19 10.44 10.59 -3.86
N ILE A 20 11.36 9.61 -3.90
CA ILE A 20 11.65 8.74 -2.76
C ILE A 20 12.16 9.50 -1.54
N GLU A 21 12.93 10.57 -1.74
CA GLU A 21 13.38 11.42 -0.63
C GLU A 21 12.19 12.04 0.10
N ALA A 22 11.26 12.61 -0.65
CA ALA A 22 10.06 13.23 -0.08
C ALA A 22 9.17 12.19 0.63
N SER A 23 9.08 10.97 0.10
CA SER A 23 8.36 9.85 0.71
C SER A 23 9.00 9.45 2.04
N ILE A 24 10.33 9.25 2.10
CA ILE A 24 11.06 8.89 3.31
C ILE A 24 10.99 10.02 4.35
N ARG A 25 11.15 11.29 3.93
CA ARG A 25 11.02 12.44 4.84
C ARG A 25 9.63 12.53 5.46
N SER A 26 8.57 12.12 4.75
CA SER A 26 7.22 12.06 5.31
C SER A 26 7.08 10.98 6.41
N VAL A 27 7.87 9.92 6.35
CA VAL A 27 7.99 8.91 7.42
C VAL A 27 8.79 9.48 8.61
N GLN A 28 9.90 10.14 8.36
CA GLN A 28 10.71 10.77 9.41
C GLN A 28 9.94 11.86 10.17
N ALA A 29 9.01 12.55 9.47
CA ALA A 29 8.16 13.58 10.05
C ALA A 29 7.00 13.03 10.91
N GLN A 30 6.77 11.71 10.96
CA GLN A 30 5.69 11.14 11.76
C GLN A 30 5.79 11.54 13.24
N THR A 31 4.66 11.91 13.85
CA THR A 31 4.55 12.21 15.29
C THR A 31 4.81 10.95 16.12
N TYR A 32 4.34 9.80 15.68
CA TYR A 32 4.65 8.49 16.25
C TYR A 32 6.09 8.08 15.92
N LYS A 33 6.94 7.81 16.93
CA LYS A 33 8.39 7.63 16.75
C LYS A 33 8.85 6.17 16.68
N GLU A 34 8.03 5.23 17.12
CA GLU A 34 8.34 3.79 17.15
C GLU A 34 8.05 3.14 15.79
N TRP A 35 8.92 3.37 14.82
CA TRP A 35 8.82 2.78 13.49
C TRP A 35 10.18 2.33 12.95
N GLU A 36 10.15 1.34 12.07
CA GLU A 36 11.21 1.01 11.12
C GLU A 36 10.69 1.15 9.70
N LEU A 37 11.51 1.64 8.79
CA LEU A 37 11.23 1.71 7.36
C LEU A 37 12.10 0.70 6.62
N ILE A 38 11.48 -0.25 5.92
CA ILE A 38 12.17 -1.27 5.14
C ILE A 38 11.96 -0.95 3.67
N VAL A 39 12.99 -0.36 3.06
CA VAL A 39 13.02 -0.05 1.63
C VAL A 39 13.65 -1.22 0.89
N VAL A 40 12.94 -1.79 -0.08
CA VAL A 40 13.50 -2.82 -0.97
C VAL A 40 13.71 -2.26 -2.36
N ASP A 41 14.96 -2.08 -2.70
CA ASP A 41 15.43 -1.63 -4.01
C ASP A 41 15.32 -2.76 -5.04
N ASP A 42 14.52 -2.54 -6.08
CA ASP A 42 14.30 -3.50 -7.18
C ASP A 42 15.24 -3.18 -8.37
N CYS A 43 16.55 -3.02 -8.11
CA CYS A 43 17.59 -2.68 -9.06
C CYS A 43 17.39 -1.28 -9.68
N ASN A 44 17.31 -0.25 -8.83
CA ASN A 44 17.28 1.14 -9.27
C ASN A 44 18.54 1.54 -10.05
N THR A 45 18.37 2.38 -11.07
CA THR A 45 19.45 2.90 -11.92
C THR A 45 19.48 4.42 -11.97
N ASP A 46 18.67 5.08 -11.14
CA ASP A 46 18.43 6.53 -11.14
C ASP A 46 19.03 7.26 -9.92
N GLY A 47 19.92 6.60 -9.16
CA GLY A 47 20.54 7.16 -7.95
C GLY A 47 19.70 7.05 -6.68
N SER A 48 18.48 6.50 -6.75
CA SER A 48 17.62 6.36 -5.57
C SER A 48 18.18 5.39 -4.52
N TYR A 49 18.90 4.36 -4.93
CA TYR A 49 19.54 3.44 -3.98
C TYR A 49 20.59 4.14 -3.11
N GLU A 50 21.50 4.88 -3.73
CA GLU A 50 22.57 5.61 -3.06
C GLU A 50 22.01 6.69 -2.13
N MET A 51 20.91 7.35 -2.53
CA MET A 51 20.18 8.31 -1.71
C MET A 51 19.61 7.65 -0.45
N VAL A 52 18.93 6.50 -0.57
CA VAL A 52 18.37 5.79 0.59
C VAL A 52 19.48 5.28 1.50
N GLN A 53 20.61 4.82 0.96
CA GLN A 53 21.78 4.45 1.76
C GLN A 53 22.34 5.64 2.56
N ALA A 54 22.34 6.85 2.00
CA ALA A 54 22.73 8.04 2.74
C ALA A 54 21.76 8.32 3.88
N MET A 55 20.45 8.30 3.62
CA MET A 55 19.42 8.50 4.64
C MET A 55 19.47 7.43 5.76
N GLN A 56 19.81 6.18 5.42
CA GLN A 56 20.01 5.10 6.41
C GLN A 56 21.20 5.39 7.33
N ARG A 57 22.28 6.01 6.84
CA ARG A 57 23.41 6.39 7.71
C ARG A 57 23.02 7.45 8.75
N ASP A 58 22.12 8.34 8.36
CA ASP A 58 21.66 9.44 9.23
C ASP A 58 20.54 8.99 10.18
N ASP A 59 19.73 7.98 9.80
CA ASP A 59 18.62 7.45 10.61
C ASP A 59 18.57 5.92 10.56
N GLN A 60 19.02 5.28 11.63
CA GLN A 60 19.14 3.81 11.75
C GLN A 60 17.79 3.07 11.75
N ARG A 61 16.66 3.80 11.82
CA ARG A 61 15.32 3.23 11.64
C ARG A 61 15.01 2.91 10.18
N ILE A 62 15.79 3.45 9.25
CA ILE A 62 15.70 3.18 7.81
C ILE A 62 16.65 2.02 7.48
N ARG A 63 16.12 1.01 6.80
CA ARG A 63 16.88 -0.15 6.32
C ARG A 63 16.65 -0.30 4.82
N VAL A 64 17.71 -0.27 4.03
CA VAL A 64 17.63 -0.55 2.60
C VAL A 64 18.17 -1.94 2.29
N LEU A 65 17.39 -2.70 1.53
CA LEU A 65 17.75 -4.02 1.01
C LEU A 65 17.74 -3.93 -0.52
N ARG A 66 18.69 -4.57 -1.21
CA ARG A 66 18.80 -4.51 -2.67
C ARG A 66 18.64 -5.89 -3.29
N GLN A 67 17.74 -6.03 -4.26
CA GLN A 67 17.58 -7.25 -5.04
C GLN A 67 18.74 -7.42 -6.01
N GLU A 68 19.21 -8.65 -6.24
CA GLU A 68 20.28 -8.97 -7.19
C GLU A 68 19.84 -8.72 -8.64
N ARG A 69 18.55 -8.84 -8.92
CA ARG A 69 17.92 -8.58 -10.22
C ARG A 69 16.51 -8.05 -10.03
N ARG A 70 16.02 -7.35 -11.03
CA ARG A 70 14.64 -6.84 -11.01
C ARG A 70 13.62 -7.97 -10.95
N GLN A 71 12.75 -7.96 -9.92
CA GLN A 71 11.75 -8.98 -9.65
C GLN A 71 10.35 -8.41 -9.42
N GLY A 72 10.21 -7.08 -9.39
CA GLY A 72 8.95 -6.36 -9.24
C GLY A 72 8.48 -6.14 -7.81
N ALA A 73 7.51 -5.25 -7.67
CA ALA A 73 7.02 -4.76 -6.39
C ALA A 73 6.46 -5.86 -5.48
N ALA A 74 5.85 -6.92 -6.03
CA ALA A 74 5.33 -8.06 -5.25
C ALA A 74 6.46 -8.77 -4.48
N THR A 75 7.57 -9.08 -5.17
CA THR A 75 8.74 -9.74 -4.57
C THR A 75 9.42 -8.82 -3.55
N ALA A 76 9.54 -7.53 -3.89
CA ALA A 76 10.09 -6.53 -2.98
C ALA A 76 9.26 -6.40 -1.70
N ARG A 77 7.91 -6.31 -1.79
CA ARG A 77 7.02 -6.29 -0.62
C ARG A 77 7.12 -7.57 0.21
N ASN A 78 7.18 -8.73 -0.45
CA ASN A 78 7.35 -10.00 0.24
C ASN A 78 8.66 -10.06 1.03
N TRP A 79 9.76 -9.55 0.46
CA TRP A 79 11.03 -9.49 1.19
C TRP A 79 10.94 -8.53 2.37
N ALA A 80 10.47 -7.31 2.17
CA ALA A 80 10.29 -6.36 3.26
C ALA A 80 9.40 -6.91 4.39
N LEU A 81 8.32 -7.62 4.04
CA LEU A 81 7.44 -8.27 5.02
C LEU A 81 8.14 -9.37 5.83
N ARG A 82 9.04 -10.16 5.23
CA ARG A 82 9.84 -11.15 5.98
C ARG A 82 10.82 -10.52 6.96
N GLU A 83 11.29 -9.32 6.65
CA GLU A 83 12.22 -8.56 7.50
C GLU A 83 11.51 -7.72 8.57
N ALA A 84 10.19 -7.60 8.49
CA ALA A 84 9.38 -6.79 9.39
C ALA A 84 9.35 -7.39 10.80
N ARG A 85 9.53 -6.53 11.82
CA ARG A 85 9.56 -6.89 13.24
C ARG A 85 8.46 -6.25 14.06
N GLY A 86 7.70 -5.33 13.43
CA GLY A 86 6.68 -4.53 14.07
C GLY A 86 5.41 -5.32 14.41
N ARG A 87 4.73 -4.88 15.47
CA ARG A 87 3.35 -5.27 15.77
C ARG A 87 2.39 -4.80 14.67
N TRP A 88 2.64 -3.62 14.14
CA TRP A 88 1.87 -3.00 13.07
C TRP A 88 2.64 -3.06 11.77
N ILE A 89 1.96 -3.40 10.69
CA ILE A 89 2.51 -3.37 9.34
C ILE A 89 1.77 -2.29 8.55
N ALA A 90 2.52 -1.34 8.02
CA ALA A 90 2.00 -0.26 7.19
C ALA A 90 2.72 -0.25 5.82
N PHE A 91 2.11 0.35 4.81
CA PHE A 91 2.63 0.34 3.44
C PHE A 91 2.71 1.77 2.90
N LEU A 92 3.83 2.08 2.28
CA LEU A 92 4.03 3.36 1.59
C LEU A 92 4.82 3.09 0.31
N ASP A 93 4.26 3.44 -0.84
CA ASP A 93 4.99 3.37 -2.10
C ASP A 93 5.97 4.55 -2.20
N SER A 94 7.10 4.34 -2.87
CA SER A 94 8.25 5.28 -2.90
C SER A 94 7.99 6.59 -3.66
N ASP A 95 6.77 6.78 -4.17
CA ASP A 95 6.30 8.00 -4.83
C ASP A 95 5.13 8.70 -4.11
N ASP A 96 4.69 8.15 -2.97
CA ASP A 96 3.59 8.66 -2.16
C ASP A 96 4.08 9.33 -0.87
N LYS A 97 3.19 10.01 -0.13
CA LYS A 97 3.51 10.66 1.15
C LYS A 97 2.45 10.43 2.20
N TRP A 98 2.86 10.55 3.46
CA TRP A 98 1.97 10.57 4.61
C TRP A 98 1.89 11.95 5.26
N GLU A 99 0.75 12.25 5.88
CA GLU A 99 0.62 13.36 6.81
C GLU A 99 1.31 13.02 8.14
N PRO A 100 1.81 14.02 8.88
CA PRO A 100 2.63 13.78 10.08
C PRO A 100 1.96 12.91 11.14
N GLU A 101 0.66 12.99 11.31
CA GLU A 101 -0.09 12.29 12.36
C GLU A 101 -0.61 10.91 11.92
N LYS A 102 -0.29 10.43 10.70
CA LYS A 102 -0.90 9.24 10.12
C LYS A 102 -0.74 7.99 10.98
N LEU A 103 0.47 7.69 11.44
CA LEU A 103 0.71 6.49 12.25
C LEU A 103 0.00 6.59 13.61
N GLU A 104 0.15 7.71 14.31
CA GLU A 104 -0.45 7.95 15.61
C GLU A 104 -1.98 7.83 15.58
N ARG A 105 -2.62 8.53 14.63
CA ARG A 105 -4.09 8.54 14.49
C ARG A 105 -4.63 7.16 14.13
N GLN A 106 -3.96 6.46 13.22
CA GLN A 106 -4.43 5.16 12.76
C GLN A 106 -4.22 4.06 13.83
N ILE A 107 -3.13 4.09 14.60
CA ILE A 107 -2.90 3.19 15.72
C ILE A 107 -3.96 3.42 16.81
N ALA A 108 -4.17 4.68 17.21
CA ALA A 108 -5.18 5.03 18.21
C ALA A 108 -6.57 4.51 17.81
N PHE A 109 -6.98 4.75 16.56
CA PHE A 109 -8.24 4.24 16.02
C PHE A 109 -8.34 2.71 16.08
N MET A 110 -7.27 2.01 15.72
CA MET A 110 -7.27 0.55 15.74
C MET A 110 -7.30 -0.01 17.15
N GLU A 111 -6.60 0.60 18.10
CA GLU A 111 -6.57 0.17 19.50
C GLU A 111 -7.88 0.45 20.22
N GLU A 112 -8.44 1.65 20.07
CA GLU A 112 -9.71 2.05 20.68
C GLU A 112 -10.87 1.11 20.33
N HIS A 113 -10.89 0.65 19.04
CA HIS A 113 -11.99 -0.20 18.56
C HIS A 113 -11.64 -1.69 18.50
N GLY A 114 -10.43 -2.08 18.84
CA GLY A 114 -9.96 -3.46 18.72
C GLY A 114 -9.82 -3.96 17.28
N TYR A 115 -9.63 -3.07 16.30
CA TYR A 115 -9.51 -3.42 14.89
C TYR A 115 -8.11 -3.93 14.57
N ALA A 116 -8.04 -4.97 13.74
CA ALA A 116 -6.78 -5.56 13.29
C ALA A 116 -6.39 -5.17 11.86
N PHE A 117 -7.26 -4.51 11.11
CA PHE A 117 -7.01 -4.05 9.74
C PHE A 117 -7.79 -2.76 9.48
N SER A 118 -7.10 -1.73 9.03
CA SER A 118 -7.69 -0.42 8.75
C SER A 118 -7.06 0.26 7.53
N TYR A 119 -7.74 1.29 7.04
CA TYR A 119 -7.25 2.18 6.00
C TYR A 119 -7.75 3.61 6.25
N THR A 120 -7.15 4.59 5.57
CA THR A 120 -7.51 6.00 5.69
C THR A 120 -8.02 6.56 4.35
N ALA A 121 -8.58 7.76 4.36
CA ALA A 121 -8.75 8.55 3.15
C ALA A 121 -7.40 9.10 2.69
N TYR A 122 -7.33 9.50 1.41
CA TYR A 122 -6.14 10.13 0.83
C TYR A 122 -6.51 11.18 -0.21
N GLN A 123 -5.61 12.14 -0.43
CA GLN A 123 -5.71 13.14 -1.50
C GLN A 123 -4.84 12.73 -2.69
N GLU A 124 -5.33 12.93 -3.91
CA GLU A 124 -4.51 12.77 -5.12
C GLU A 124 -3.61 14.00 -5.33
N MET A 125 -2.33 13.75 -5.67
CA MET A 125 -1.37 14.73 -6.19
C MET A 125 -1.05 14.41 -7.66
N ASP A 126 -0.61 15.41 -8.40
CA ASP A 126 -0.04 15.23 -9.73
C ASP A 126 1.44 14.80 -9.69
N GLU A 127 2.07 14.65 -10.85
CA GLU A 127 3.49 14.31 -10.98
C GLU A 127 4.46 15.38 -10.45
N HIS A 128 3.98 16.60 -10.19
CA HIS A 128 4.73 17.70 -9.58
C HIS A 128 4.46 17.83 -8.09
N LEU A 129 3.79 16.82 -7.49
CA LEU A 129 3.41 16.77 -6.08
C LEU A 129 2.43 17.89 -5.66
N GLN A 130 1.65 18.43 -6.62
CA GLN A 130 0.62 19.43 -6.35
C GLN A 130 -0.75 18.73 -6.17
N PRO A 131 -1.57 19.19 -5.22
CA PRO A 131 -2.91 18.64 -5.02
C PRO A 131 -3.78 18.76 -6.26
N THR A 132 -4.44 17.68 -6.67
CA THR A 132 -5.39 17.69 -7.81
C THR A 132 -6.81 18.11 -7.41
N GLY A 133 -7.04 18.41 -6.13
CA GLY A 133 -8.38 18.71 -5.60
C GLY A 133 -9.28 17.48 -5.47
N LYS A 134 -8.73 16.26 -5.50
CA LYS A 134 -9.50 15.03 -5.32
C LYS A 134 -9.19 14.37 -4.00
N LEU A 135 -10.23 14.13 -3.21
CA LEU A 135 -10.22 13.31 -2.01
C LEU A 135 -10.85 11.96 -2.30
N VAL A 136 -10.13 10.88 -1.96
CA VAL A 136 -10.60 9.50 -2.12
C VAL A 136 -10.80 8.87 -0.76
N THR A 137 -11.99 8.34 -0.52
CA THR A 137 -12.37 7.60 0.68
C THR A 137 -12.97 6.24 0.30
N GLY A 138 -13.74 5.59 1.18
CA GLY A 138 -14.37 4.31 0.88
C GLY A 138 -15.39 3.88 1.95
N PRO A 139 -15.85 2.61 1.91
CA PRO A 139 -16.80 2.06 2.88
C PRO A 139 -16.24 2.07 4.31
N ARG A 140 -17.09 2.38 5.29
CA ARG A 140 -16.70 2.34 6.73
C ARG A 140 -16.19 0.98 7.18
N ARG A 141 -16.74 -0.11 6.63
CA ARG A 141 -16.32 -1.49 6.87
C ARG A 141 -16.27 -2.26 5.56
N ILE A 142 -15.21 -2.98 5.34
CA ILE A 142 -15.01 -3.89 4.21
C ILE A 142 -14.90 -5.30 4.79
N THR A 143 -15.81 -6.17 4.40
CA THR A 143 -15.77 -7.60 4.72
C THR A 143 -15.03 -8.36 3.63
N THR A 144 -14.81 -9.66 3.82
CA THR A 144 -14.25 -10.55 2.79
C THR A 144 -14.99 -10.40 1.46
N VAL A 145 -16.33 -10.44 1.47
CA VAL A 145 -17.14 -10.27 0.24
C VAL A 145 -16.92 -8.90 -0.38
N GLY A 146 -16.91 -7.84 0.44
CA GLY A 146 -16.67 -6.47 -0.01
C GLY A 146 -15.28 -6.29 -0.65
N MET A 147 -14.25 -6.95 -0.11
CA MET A 147 -12.90 -6.91 -0.67
C MET A 147 -12.79 -7.68 -1.98
N TYR A 148 -13.45 -8.82 -2.12
CA TYR A 148 -13.53 -9.55 -3.41
C TYR A 148 -14.33 -8.80 -4.47
N ALA A 149 -15.32 -7.99 -4.06
CA ALA A 149 -16.08 -7.14 -4.97
C ALA A 149 -15.22 -6.02 -5.57
N PHE A 150 -14.33 -5.41 -4.75
CA PHE A 150 -13.45 -4.33 -5.23
C PHE A 150 -12.29 -4.05 -4.24
N CYS A 151 -11.14 -3.63 -4.79
CA CYS A 151 -10.02 -3.10 -4.01
C CYS A 151 -10.33 -1.67 -3.54
N TRP A 152 -10.91 -1.54 -2.34
CA TRP A 152 -11.29 -0.24 -1.79
C TRP A 152 -10.10 0.58 -1.26
N PRO A 153 -9.17 0.01 -0.45
CA PRO A 153 -8.05 0.75 0.11
C PRO A 153 -7.00 1.10 -0.95
N GLY A 154 -6.42 2.29 -0.86
CA GLY A 154 -5.15 2.58 -1.52
C GLY A 154 -3.99 1.98 -0.71
N CYS A 155 -2.93 1.51 -1.38
CA CYS A 155 -1.79 0.85 -0.73
C CYS A 155 -1.21 1.68 0.43
N LEU A 156 -0.94 2.96 0.18
CA LEU A 156 -0.38 3.92 1.13
C LEU A 156 -1.25 4.19 2.38
N THR A 157 -2.52 3.78 2.37
CA THR A 157 -3.47 4.06 3.46
C THR A 157 -3.58 2.94 4.47
N VAL A 158 -3.11 1.74 4.11
CA VAL A 158 -3.34 0.51 4.86
C VAL A 158 -2.41 0.35 6.06
N MET A 159 -2.98 -0.16 7.14
CA MET A 159 -2.27 -0.71 8.30
C MET A 159 -2.97 -1.97 8.81
N TYR A 160 -2.19 -2.97 9.26
CA TYR A 160 -2.75 -4.14 9.93
C TYR A 160 -1.89 -4.62 11.11
N ALA A 161 -2.50 -5.34 12.05
CA ALA A 161 -1.84 -5.95 13.20
C ALA A 161 -1.21 -7.31 12.82
N ALA A 162 0.12 -7.40 12.83
CA ALA A 162 0.83 -8.64 12.52
C ALA A 162 0.51 -9.78 13.50
N SER A 163 0.18 -9.46 14.75
CA SER A 163 -0.23 -10.45 15.77
C SER A 163 -1.52 -11.20 15.43
N LYS A 164 -2.42 -10.58 14.66
CA LYS A 164 -3.71 -11.15 14.22
C LYS A 164 -3.61 -11.75 12.81
N VAL A 165 -2.91 -11.06 11.92
CA VAL A 165 -2.88 -11.36 10.48
C VAL A 165 -1.69 -12.23 10.11
N GLY A 166 -0.55 -12.06 10.78
CA GLY A 166 0.74 -12.62 10.41
C GLY A 166 1.46 -11.77 9.36
N LEU A 167 2.66 -12.23 8.96
CA LEU A 167 3.43 -11.62 7.87
C LEU A 167 3.02 -12.27 6.54
N VAL A 168 2.03 -11.69 5.89
CA VAL A 168 1.39 -12.24 4.69
C VAL A 168 2.35 -12.20 3.50
N GLN A 169 2.38 -13.29 2.73
CA GLN A 169 3.15 -13.39 1.49
C GLN A 169 2.21 -13.59 0.31
N ILE A 170 2.50 -13.01 -0.83
CA ILE A 170 1.72 -13.14 -2.08
C ILE A 170 2.54 -13.79 -3.19
N LYS A 171 1.84 -14.40 -4.15
CA LYS A 171 2.50 -14.86 -5.39
C LYS A 171 3.05 -13.65 -6.16
N PRO A 172 4.22 -13.77 -6.79
CA PRO A 172 4.75 -12.72 -7.64
C PRO A 172 3.81 -12.44 -8.82
N ILE A 173 3.15 -11.29 -8.77
CA ILE A 173 2.30 -10.78 -9.85
C ILE A 173 2.70 -9.36 -10.20
N HIS A 174 2.63 -9.02 -11.48
CA HIS A 174 3.13 -7.74 -11.97
C HIS A 174 2.24 -6.55 -11.57
N LYS A 175 0.92 -6.75 -11.57
CA LYS A 175 -0.08 -5.73 -11.20
C LYS A 175 -1.04 -6.26 -10.15
N ASN A 176 -1.75 -5.33 -9.45
CA ASN A 176 -2.69 -5.66 -8.39
C ASN A 176 -2.05 -6.48 -7.24
N ASN A 177 -0.74 -6.29 -7.01
CA ASN A 177 -0.04 -7.03 -5.96
C ASN A 177 -0.42 -6.54 -4.55
N ASP A 178 -0.76 -5.27 -4.39
CA ASP A 178 -1.39 -4.71 -3.20
C ASP A 178 -2.78 -5.32 -2.97
N TYR A 179 -3.60 -5.42 -4.02
CA TYR A 179 -4.90 -6.08 -3.92
C TYR A 179 -4.78 -7.56 -3.54
N ALA A 180 -3.81 -8.29 -4.09
CA ALA A 180 -3.53 -9.67 -3.68
C ALA A 180 -3.17 -9.77 -2.19
N LEU A 181 -2.43 -8.80 -1.64
CA LEU A 181 -2.16 -8.69 -0.21
C LEU A 181 -3.46 -8.52 0.58
N TRP A 182 -4.31 -7.57 0.19
CA TRP A 182 -5.55 -7.28 0.91
C TRP A 182 -6.52 -8.45 0.89
N LEU A 183 -6.56 -9.23 -0.20
CA LEU A 183 -7.32 -10.47 -0.27
C LEU A 183 -6.84 -11.55 0.71
N LYS A 184 -5.56 -11.56 1.09
CA LYS A 184 -5.04 -12.45 2.15
C LYS A 184 -5.32 -11.88 3.54
N VAL A 185 -5.13 -10.57 3.75
CA VAL A 185 -5.35 -9.90 5.04
C VAL A 185 -6.82 -9.98 5.44
N ILE A 186 -7.75 -9.74 4.51
CA ILE A 186 -9.19 -9.74 4.77
C ILE A 186 -9.73 -11.11 5.23
N GLN A 187 -9.03 -12.21 4.94
CA GLN A 187 -9.39 -13.53 5.46
C GLN A 187 -9.19 -13.66 6.97
N LYS A 188 -8.44 -12.73 7.58
CA LYS A 188 -8.08 -12.75 9.00
C LYS A 188 -8.79 -11.67 9.81
N ALA A 189 -9.15 -10.55 9.18
CA ALA A 189 -9.81 -9.42 9.84
C ALA A 189 -10.53 -8.55 8.82
N ASP A 190 -11.71 -8.05 9.17
CA ASP A 190 -12.40 -7.01 8.40
C ASP A 190 -11.59 -5.71 8.40
N CYS A 191 -11.70 -4.93 7.32
CA CYS A 191 -11.00 -3.67 7.15
C CYS A 191 -11.91 -2.48 7.48
N TYR A 192 -11.44 -1.54 8.29
CA TYR A 192 -12.21 -0.40 8.76
C TYR A 192 -11.59 0.93 8.30
N LEU A 193 -12.45 1.86 7.93
CA LEU A 193 -12.06 3.20 7.50
C LEU A 193 -11.89 4.12 8.71
N LEU A 194 -10.70 4.69 8.87
CA LEU A 194 -10.51 5.97 9.55
C LEU A 194 -10.74 7.07 8.51
N ASP A 195 -11.88 7.75 8.55
CA ASP A 195 -12.29 8.75 7.53
C ASP A 195 -11.56 10.09 7.72
N GLU A 196 -10.24 10.01 7.79
CA GLU A 196 -9.31 11.15 7.84
C GLU A 196 -8.36 11.10 6.65
N CYS A 197 -8.07 12.24 6.04
CA CYS A 197 -7.12 12.36 4.93
C CYS A 197 -5.68 12.40 5.46
N LEU A 198 -5.07 11.23 5.60
CA LEU A 198 -3.75 11.07 6.23
C LEU A 198 -2.65 10.61 5.25
N ALA A 199 -2.96 10.59 3.95
CA ALA A 199 -2.01 10.19 2.93
C ALA A 199 -2.22 10.97 1.62
N ARG A 200 -1.17 11.05 0.81
CA ARG A 200 -1.14 11.72 -0.50
C ARG A 200 -0.62 10.78 -1.56
N TYR A 201 -1.47 10.47 -2.53
CA TYR A 201 -1.20 9.56 -3.63
C TYR A 201 -0.72 10.32 -4.87
N THR A 202 0.46 10.00 -5.37
CA THR A 202 1.04 10.62 -6.58
C THR A 202 0.55 9.90 -7.84
N ARG A 203 -0.13 10.66 -8.73
CA ARG A 203 -0.72 10.15 -9.96
C ARG A 203 -0.04 10.72 -11.19
N GLY A 204 0.00 9.93 -12.27
CA GLY A 204 0.50 10.39 -13.57
C GLY A 204 2.01 10.34 -13.73
N ARG A 205 2.74 9.80 -12.76
CA ARG A 205 4.19 9.62 -12.86
C ARG A 205 4.57 8.79 -14.08
N SER A 206 5.58 9.24 -14.83
CA SER A 206 6.19 8.45 -15.91
C SER A 206 6.72 7.12 -15.34
N GLY A 207 6.40 6.01 -16.00
CA GLY A 207 6.74 4.66 -15.52
C GLY A 207 5.80 4.08 -14.45
N SER A 208 4.73 4.80 -14.06
CA SER A 208 3.71 4.26 -13.17
C SER A 208 2.99 3.06 -13.77
N ILE A 209 2.75 2.04 -12.95
CA ILE A 209 2.03 0.82 -13.34
C ILE A 209 0.56 1.11 -13.68
N THR A 210 0.00 2.24 -13.24
CA THR A 210 -1.42 2.59 -13.35
C THR A 210 -1.83 3.21 -14.69
N THR A 211 -0.91 3.59 -15.57
CA THR A 211 -1.15 4.31 -16.84
C THR A 211 -1.58 3.42 -18.01
N HIS A 212 -2.48 2.46 -17.81
CA HIS A 212 -2.90 1.54 -18.88
C HIS A 212 -4.41 1.62 -19.14
N GLY A 213 -4.81 1.42 -20.42
CA GLY A 213 -6.21 1.45 -20.84
C GLY A 213 -7.08 0.34 -20.24
N TYR A 214 -8.41 0.47 -20.41
CA TYR A 214 -9.42 -0.45 -19.82
C TYR A 214 -9.18 -1.94 -20.13
N GLY A 215 -8.69 -2.29 -21.33
CA GLY A 215 -8.39 -3.68 -21.68
C GLY A 215 -7.30 -4.31 -20.81
N ALA A 216 -6.29 -3.54 -20.44
CA ALA A 216 -5.25 -4.01 -19.51
C ALA A 216 -5.80 -4.21 -18.10
N LEU A 217 -6.71 -3.35 -17.65
CA LEU A 217 -7.37 -3.46 -16.35
C LEU A 217 -8.14 -4.79 -16.24
N ILE A 218 -8.96 -5.12 -17.26
CA ILE A 218 -9.71 -6.38 -17.35
C ILE A 218 -8.76 -7.58 -17.24
N LYS A 219 -7.71 -7.62 -18.07
CA LYS A 219 -6.72 -8.70 -18.09
C LYS A 219 -6.10 -8.92 -16.70
N TRP A 220 -5.68 -7.84 -16.02
CA TRP A 220 -4.97 -7.95 -14.76
C TRP A 220 -5.87 -8.32 -13.58
N HIS A 221 -7.15 -7.92 -13.56
CA HIS A 221 -8.12 -8.40 -12.57
C HIS A 221 -8.42 -9.89 -12.75
N TYR A 222 -8.64 -10.34 -14.01
CA TYR A 222 -8.81 -11.77 -14.28
C TYR A 222 -7.57 -12.58 -13.85
N PHE A 223 -6.37 -12.09 -14.18
CA PHE A 223 -5.11 -12.73 -13.81
C PHE A 223 -4.94 -12.83 -12.28
N LEU A 224 -5.28 -11.78 -11.54
CA LEU A 224 -5.27 -11.79 -10.07
C LEU A 224 -6.10 -12.94 -9.51
N PHE A 225 -7.38 -13.04 -9.89
CA PHE A 225 -8.25 -14.06 -9.35
C PHE A 225 -7.90 -15.47 -9.83
N ARG A 226 -7.47 -15.59 -11.10
CA ARG A 226 -7.15 -16.90 -11.71
C ARG A 226 -5.83 -17.49 -11.23
N HIS A 227 -4.79 -16.65 -11.08
CA HIS A 227 -3.42 -17.10 -10.82
C HIS A 227 -2.94 -16.81 -9.40
N ALA A 228 -3.22 -15.63 -8.84
CA ALA A 228 -2.79 -15.30 -7.48
C ALA A 228 -3.72 -15.92 -6.43
N GLU A 229 -5.05 -15.88 -6.66
CA GLU A 229 -6.07 -16.44 -5.78
C GLU A 229 -6.50 -17.88 -6.16
N GLU A 230 -6.00 -18.43 -7.26
CA GLU A 230 -6.24 -19.81 -7.72
C GLU A 230 -7.73 -20.18 -7.88
N ARG A 231 -8.57 -19.18 -8.19
CA ARG A 231 -10.01 -19.41 -8.41
C ARG A 231 -10.26 -20.09 -9.76
N SER A 232 -11.36 -20.84 -9.89
CA SER A 232 -11.77 -21.39 -11.18
C SER A 232 -12.02 -20.30 -12.23
N ALA A 233 -11.92 -20.63 -13.52
CA ALA A 233 -12.10 -19.65 -14.59
C ALA A 233 -13.47 -18.93 -14.53
N PRO A 234 -14.63 -19.61 -14.32
CA PRO A 234 -15.92 -18.92 -14.20
C PRO A 234 -15.97 -17.96 -13.00
N VAL A 235 -15.45 -18.36 -11.85
CA VAL A 235 -15.40 -17.52 -10.64
C VAL A 235 -14.51 -16.29 -10.86
N SER A 236 -13.34 -16.50 -11.48
CA SER A 236 -12.41 -15.38 -11.80
C SER A 236 -13.05 -14.38 -12.75
N PHE A 237 -13.82 -14.84 -13.74
CA PHE A 237 -14.55 -13.97 -14.64
C PHE A 237 -15.64 -13.17 -13.92
N LEU A 238 -16.42 -13.82 -13.05
CA LEU A 238 -17.46 -13.17 -12.27
C LEU A 238 -16.89 -12.09 -11.34
N LEU A 239 -15.80 -12.40 -10.62
CA LEU A 239 -15.13 -11.46 -9.72
C LEU A 239 -14.51 -10.28 -10.48
N MET A 240 -13.88 -10.53 -11.62
CA MET A 240 -13.37 -9.49 -12.50
C MET A 240 -14.50 -8.54 -12.97
N PHE A 241 -15.63 -9.08 -13.40
CA PHE A 241 -16.76 -8.27 -13.85
C PHE A 241 -17.34 -7.44 -12.69
N GLY A 242 -17.49 -8.04 -11.50
CA GLY A 242 -17.88 -7.33 -10.29
C GLY A 242 -16.94 -6.14 -9.99
N ASN A 243 -15.62 -6.36 -10.09
CA ASN A 243 -14.62 -5.29 -9.87
C ASN A 243 -14.78 -4.12 -10.84
N LEU A 244 -15.16 -4.35 -12.09
CA LEU A 244 -15.41 -3.28 -13.05
C LEU A 244 -16.61 -2.43 -12.63
N ILE A 245 -17.71 -3.06 -12.22
CA ILE A 245 -18.93 -2.38 -11.75
C ILE A 245 -18.62 -1.55 -10.49
N PHE A 246 -18.04 -2.17 -9.47
CA PHE A 246 -17.72 -1.48 -8.22
C PHE A 246 -16.64 -0.40 -8.41
N GLY A 247 -15.76 -0.55 -9.39
CA GLY A 247 -14.81 0.51 -9.77
C GLY A 247 -15.50 1.79 -10.29
N VAL A 248 -16.61 1.65 -11.01
CA VAL A 248 -17.45 2.80 -11.42
C VAL A 248 -18.16 3.39 -10.20
N LEU A 249 -18.76 2.55 -9.36
CA LEU A 249 -19.44 2.98 -8.13
C LEU A 249 -18.49 3.72 -7.20
N LYS A 250 -17.26 3.24 -7.01
CA LYS A 250 -16.24 3.97 -6.22
C LYS A 250 -16.02 5.39 -6.71
N LYS A 251 -15.91 5.58 -8.03
CA LYS A 251 -15.70 6.92 -8.61
C LYS A 251 -16.86 7.86 -8.32
N LEU A 252 -18.09 7.35 -8.30
CA LEU A 252 -19.30 8.15 -8.08
C LEU A 252 -19.54 8.46 -6.59
N MET A 253 -19.24 7.52 -5.71
CA MET A 253 -19.62 7.60 -4.28
C MET A 253 -18.48 8.07 -3.36
N TYR A 254 -17.24 7.76 -3.70
CA TYR A 254 -16.11 7.88 -2.79
C TYR A 254 -14.96 8.76 -3.30
N ILE A 255 -15.11 9.40 -4.45
CA ILE A 255 -14.21 10.45 -4.94
C ILE A 255 -14.92 11.80 -4.86
N LYS A 256 -14.44 12.66 -3.97
CA LYS A 256 -14.96 14.02 -3.79
C LYS A 256 -14.00 15.02 -4.41
N LYS A 257 -14.51 16.11 -4.98
CA LYS A 257 -13.72 17.29 -5.31
C LYS A 257 -13.67 18.20 -4.08
N LEU A 258 -12.44 18.63 -3.72
CA LEU A 258 -12.17 19.60 -2.66
C LEU A 258 -12.26 21.02 -3.22
#